data_a4c9f7ed15d68718cec90389b32d4f91
#
_entry.id   a4c9f7ed15d68718cec90389b32d4f91
#
_cell.length_a   1.000
_cell.length_b   1.000
_cell.length_c   1.000
_cell.angle_alpha   90.00
_cell.angle_beta   90.00
_cell.angle_gamma   90.00
#
_symmetry.space_group_name_H-M   'P 1'
#
loop_
_entity.id
_entity.type
_entity.pdbx_description
1 polymer ?
#
loop_
_entity_poly.entity_id
_entity_poly.type
_entity_poly.pdbx_seq_one_letter_code
_entity_poly.pdbx_strand_id
1 'polypeptide(L)'
;MRNLIFCITALLLMGCATTKSTDKLLAEVWNDDQQPRHQLMELTKAVTVEGRTELIDSLIRVNDIVERNDAKNIKVVDKILKNGLPQGLTEESYKTIWIVIDHASLEKQEQYLPLVKQMATEGYIGLDEYAILYDRVAMGQNRHQRYGSQLVQFDNAEAMQLYVWPIEDVEKLDSLRSAVGLSSFYNYLKDIEETMGIVPMYDTTLTIEELNKMRGKE
;
A
#
# COMPACT_ATOMS: atom_id res chain seq x y z
N MET A 1 31.97 28.32 -29.06
CA MET A 1 32.01 27.28 -27.99
C MET A 1 31.59 27.78 -26.59
N ARG A 2 31.45 29.12 -26.36
CA ARG A 2 31.05 29.67 -25.02
C ARG A 2 29.56 29.65 -24.72
N ASN A 3 28.69 29.52 -25.74
CA ASN A 3 27.26 29.54 -25.57
C ASN A 3 26.61 28.14 -25.27
N LEU A 4 27.36 27.04 -25.50
CA LEU A 4 26.90 25.70 -25.26
C LEU A 4 26.91 25.30 -23.75
N ILE A 5 27.90 25.86 -23.02
CA ILE A 5 28.09 25.60 -21.58
C ILE A 5 26.98 26.28 -20.75
N PHE A 6 26.50 27.46 -21.20
CA PHE A 6 25.43 28.18 -20.47
C PHE A 6 24.05 27.50 -20.58
N CYS A 7 23.77 26.81 -21.69
CA CYS A 7 22.50 26.06 -21.84
C CYS A 7 22.44 24.79 -20.99
N ILE A 8 23.58 24.10 -20.82
CA ILE A 8 23.65 22.85 -20.02
C ILE A 8 23.50 23.16 -18.53
N THR A 9 24.11 24.23 -18.03
CA THR A 9 24.00 24.65 -16.63
C THR A 9 22.60 25.18 -16.28
N ALA A 10 21.92 25.86 -17.19
CA ALA A 10 20.54 26.30 -16.99
C ALA A 10 19.54 25.13 -16.95
N LEU A 11 19.72 24.09 -17.77
CA LEU A 11 18.90 22.88 -17.76
C LEU A 11 19.10 22.07 -16.46
N LEU A 12 20.30 21.97 -15.93
CA LEU A 12 20.59 21.30 -14.66
C LEU A 12 20.00 22.04 -13.45
N LEU A 13 19.99 23.36 -13.47
CA LEU A 13 19.40 24.20 -12.41
C LEU A 13 17.86 24.15 -12.42
N MET A 14 17.24 24.10 -13.60
CA MET A 14 15.78 23.93 -13.72
C MET A 14 15.34 22.54 -13.25
N GLY A 15 16.08 21.48 -13.56
CA GLY A 15 15.80 20.12 -13.09
C GLY A 15 15.82 20.01 -11.56
N CYS A 16 16.84 20.58 -10.91
CA CYS A 16 16.98 20.54 -9.45
C CYS A 16 15.89 21.34 -8.70
N ALA A 17 15.41 22.45 -9.25
CA ALA A 17 14.33 23.23 -8.66
C ALA A 17 12.98 22.50 -8.77
N THR A 18 12.76 21.79 -9.88
CA THR A 18 11.51 21.03 -10.11
C THR A 18 11.42 19.81 -9.20
N THR A 19 12.53 19.07 -8.99
CA THR A 19 12.56 17.92 -8.08
C THR A 19 12.33 18.33 -6.64
N LYS A 20 12.97 19.37 -6.14
CA LYS A 20 12.74 19.92 -4.78
C LYS A 20 11.28 20.34 -4.55
N SER A 21 10.61 20.89 -5.55
CA SER A 21 9.20 21.24 -5.48
C SER A 21 8.32 19.99 -5.44
N THR A 22 8.69 18.94 -6.21
CA THR A 22 7.97 17.66 -6.22
C THR A 22 8.16 16.91 -4.90
N ASP A 23 9.38 16.86 -4.35
CA ASP A 23 9.65 16.24 -3.05
C ASP A 23 8.84 16.91 -1.93
N LYS A 24 8.76 18.24 -1.92
CA LYS A 24 7.93 18.95 -0.94
C LYS A 24 6.45 18.59 -1.08
N LEU A 25 5.92 18.55 -2.31
CA LEU A 25 4.53 18.17 -2.56
C LEU A 25 4.26 16.73 -2.11
N LEU A 26 5.18 15.80 -2.39
CA LEU A 26 5.05 14.41 -1.98
C LEU A 26 5.14 14.24 -0.46
N ALA A 27 5.92 15.05 0.24
CA ALA A 27 5.93 15.07 1.70
C ALA A 27 4.58 15.51 2.30
N GLU A 28 3.90 16.48 1.67
CA GLU A 28 2.52 16.86 2.05
C GLU A 28 1.53 15.71 1.77
N VAL A 29 1.66 15.05 0.62
CA VAL A 29 0.85 13.86 0.25
C VAL A 29 1.07 12.72 1.24
N TRP A 30 2.30 12.45 1.66
CA TRP A 30 2.61 11.45 2.68
C TRP A 30 1.85 11.71 3.99
N ASN A 31 1.87 12.95 4.46
CA ASN A 31 1.16 13.32 5.68
C ASN A 31 -0.36 13.17 5.51
N ASP A 32 -0.91 13.62 4.38
CA ASP A 32 -2.33 13.49 4.06
C ASP A 32 -2.78 12.01 4.01
N ASP A 33 -1.90 11.11 3.57
CA ASP A 33 -2.15 9.67 3.50
C ASP A 33 -2.00 8.99 4.87
N GLN A 34 -0.86 9.18 5.54
CA GLN A 34 -0.47 8.35 6.68
C GLN A 34 -1.08 8.80 8.02
N GLN A 35 -1.23 10.09 8.27
CA GLN A 35 -1.74 10.56 9.56
C GLN A 35 -3.17 10.08 9.85
N PRO A 36 -4.15 10.20 8.91
CA PRO A 36 -5.48 9.68 9.16
C PRO A 36 -5.53 8.15 9.28
N ARG A 37 -4.68 7.42 8.54
CA ARG A 37 -4.61 5.95 8.64
C ARG A 37 -4.10 5.49 9.99
N HIS A 38 -3.08 6.17 10.53
CA HIS A 38 -2.61 5.90 11.89
C HIS A 38 -3.74 6.12 12.91
N GLN A 39 -4.46 7.23 12.81
CA GLN A 39 -5.62 7.49 13.67
C GLN A 39 -6.75 6.47 13.47
N LEU A 40 -7.00 6.05 12.22
CA LEU A 40 -8.00 5.03 11.90
C LEU A 40 -7.65 3.69 12.56
N MET A 41 -6.39 3.28 12.51
CA MET A 41 -5.90 2.05 13.15
C MET A 41 -6.09 2.09 14.67
N GLU A 42 -5.73 3.18 15.33
CA GLU A 42 -5.94 3.36 16.77
C GLU A 42 -7.43 3.31 17.16
N LEU A 43 -8.30 3.98 16.39
CA LEU A 43 -9.74 3.96 16.63
C LEU A 43 -10.33 2.58 16.36
N THR A 44 -9.89 1.89 15.31
CA THR A 44 -10.32 0.52 15.00
C THR A 44 -10.00 -0.39 16.18
N LYS A 45 -8.77 -0.38 16.68
CA LYS A 45 -8.35 -1.17 17.84
C LYS A 45 -9.20 -0.85 19.08
N ALA A 46 -9.41 0.44 19.37
CA ALA A 46 -10.21 0.88 20.51
C ALA A 46 -11.67 0.37 20.42
N VAL A 47 -12.27 0.41 19.23
CA VAL A 47 -13.66 -0.04 19.04
C VAL A 47 -13.75 -1.57 19.04
N THR A 48 -12.87 -2.27 18.29
CA THR A 48 -13.05 -3.70 18.04
C THR A 48 -12.41 -4.59 19.10
N VAL A 49 -11.30 -4.16 19.72
CA VAL A 49 -10.58 -4.96 20.72
C VAL A 49 -10.91 -4.50 22.14
N GLU A 50 -10.99 -3.18 22.37
CA GLU A 50 -11.24 -2.61 23.71
C GLU A 50 -12.74 -2.40 23.99
N GLY A 51 -13.63 -2.60 23.00
CA GLY A 51 -15.08 -2.49 23.14
C GLY A 51 -15.59 -1.05 23.32
N ARG A 52 -14.82 -0.04 22.90
CA ARG A 52 -15.13 1.38 23.07
C ARG A 52 -16.10 1.87 21.99
N THR A 53 -17.33 1.39 22.04
CA THR A 53 -18.37 1.68 21.03
C THR A 53 -18.75 3.16 20.91
N GLU A 54 -18.47 3.98 21.93
CA GLU A 54 -18.66 5.44 21.90
C GLU A 54 -17.75 6.14 20.85
N LEU A 55 -16.72 5.45 20.33
CA LEU A 55 -15.79 5.98 19.33
C LEU A 55 -16.21 5.65 17.87
N ILE A 56 -17.29 4.91 17.65
CA ILE A 56 -17.74 4.51 16.30
C ILE A 56 -17.95 5.72 15.37
N ASP A 57 -18.59 6.79 15.85
CA ASP A 57 -18.76 8.00 15.05
C ASP A 57 -17.42 8.68 14.68
N SER A 58 -16.42 8.55 15.53
CA SER A 58 -15.08 9.07 15.26
C SER A 58 -14.35 8.19 14.23
N LEU A 59 -14.48 6.88 14.34
CA LEU A 59 -13.97 5.90 13.38
C LEU A 59 -14.52 6.19 11.97
N ILE A 60 -15.84 6.35 11.85
CA ILE A 60 -16.51 6.66 10.57
C ILE A 60 -15.97 7.97 10.00
N ARG A 61 -15.89 9.05 10.79
CA ARG A 61 -15.36 10.35 10.33
C ARG A 61 -13.93 10.25 9.83
N VAL A 62 -13.07 9.50 10.51
CA VAL A 62 -11.66 9.35 10.09
C VAL A 62 -11.57 8.50 8.84
N ASN A 63 -12.39 7.45 8.69
CA ASN A 63 -12.48 6.69 7.45
C ASN A 63 -12.87 7.56 6.26
N ASP A 64 -13.87 8.44 6.41
CA ASP A 64 -14.26 9.39 5.36
C ASP A 64 -13.12 10.37 4.98
N ILE A 65 -12.23 10.69 5.92
CA ILE A 65 -11.04 11.51 5.64
C ILE A 65 -10.05 10.70 4.81
N VAL A 66 -9.80 9.44 5.16
CA VAL A 66 -8.91 8.54 4.42
C VAL A 66 -9.38 8.42 2.97
N GLU A 67 -10.66 8.07 2.74
CA GLU A 67 -11.20 7.90 1.38
C GLU A 67 -11.08 9.17 0.53
N ARG A 68 -11.36 10.35 1.11
CA ARG A 68 -11.20 11.63 0.41
C ARG A 68 -9.75 11.95 0.08
N ASN A 69 -8.84 11.64 1.01
CA ASN A 69 -7.42 11.85 0.79
C ASN A 69 -6.88 10.90 -0.28
N ASP A 70 -7.28 9.64 -0.31
CA ASP A 70 -6.90 8.67 -1.35
C ASP A 70 -7.33 9.18 -2.73
N ALA A 71 -8.58 9.64 -2.86
CA ALA A 71 -9.10 10.18 -4.11
C ALA A 71 -8.41 11.49 -4.55
N LYS A 72 -7.84 12.25 -3.62
CA LYS A 72 -7.03 13.46 -3.89
C LYS A 72 -5.60 13.08 -4.25
N ASN A 73 -4.98 12.22 -3.47
CA ASN A 73 -3.56 11.88 -3.55
C ASN A 73 -3.24 11.16 -4.86
N ILE A 74 -4.07 10.22 -5.30
CA ILE A 74 -3.86 9.55 -6.58
C ILE A 74 -3.90 10.52 -7.76
N LYS A 75 -4.70 11.59 -7.73
CA LYS A 75 -4.69 12.62 -8.77
C LYS A 75 -3.39 13.45 -8.80
N VAL A 76 -2.74 13.60 -7.64
CA VAL A 76 -1.41 14.24 -7.57
C VAL A 76 -0.37 13.31 -8.19
N VAL A 77 -0.38 12.02 -7.83
CA VAL A 77 0.53 11.01 -8.39
C VAL A 77 0.30 10.85 -9.90
N ASP A 78 -0.93 10.79 -10.38
CA ASP A 78 -1.26 10.78 -11.83
C ASP A 78 -0.60 11.95 -12.59
N LYS A 79 -0.62 13.16 -12.00
CA LYS A 79 0.01 14.34 -12.63
C LYS A 79 1.53 14.24 -12.64
N ILE A 80 2.13 13.75 -11.57
CA ILE A 80 3.59 13.55 -11.44
C ILE A 80 4.05 12.51 -12.45
N LEU A 81 3.32 11.40 -12.60
CA LEU A 81 3.66 10.27 -13.46
C LEU A 81 3.23 10.43 -14.92
N LYS A 82 2.57 11.52 -15.28
CA LYS A 82 2.03 11.77 -16.65
C LYS A 82 3.09 11.61 -17.75
N ASN A 83 4.33 11.99 -17.47
CA ASN A 83 5.45 11.93 -18.43
C ASN A 83 6.47 10.83 -18.07
N GLY A 84 6.05 9.81 -17.31
CA GLY A 84 6.90 8.75 -16.79
C GLY A 84 7.43 9.05 -15.38
N LEU A 85 8.26 8.17 -14.86
CA LEU A 85 8.82 8.27 -13.52
C LEU A 85 9.83 9.44 -13.46
N PRO A 86 9.63 10.46 -12.61
CA PRO A 86 10.59 11.51 -12.40
C PRO A 86 11.90 10.94 -11.84
N GLN A 87 13.04 11.47 -12.32
CA GLN A 87 14.35 11.09 -11.84
C GLN A 87 14.85 12.08 -10.77
N GLY A 88 15.64 11.58 -9.80
CA GLY A 88 16.32 12.41 -8.79
C GLY A 88 15.41 12.90 -7.67
N LEU A 89 14.26 12.25 -7.44
CA LEU A 89 13.48 12.41 -6.21
C LEU A 89 14.19 11.74 -5.04
N THR A 90 13.77 12.09 -3.81
CA THR A 90 14.23 11.39 -2.62
C THR A 90 13.60 9.99 -2.52
N GLU A 91 14.21 9.10 -1.72
CA GLU A 91 13.68 7.76 -1.44
C GLU A 91 12.26 7.85 -0.82
N GLU A 92 12.06 8.77 0.12
CA GLU A 92 10.75 9.03 0.74
C GLU A 92 9.71 9.46 -0.29
N SER A 93 10.10 10.23 -1.30
CA SER A 93 9.20 10.65 -2.38
C SER A 93 8.79 9.47 -3.26
N TYR A 94 9.71 8.59 -3.62
CA TYR A 94 9.37 7.36 -4.36
C TYR A 94 8.47 6.43 -3.52
N LYS A 95 8.75 6.31 -2.23
CA LYS A 95 7.91 5.55 -1.30
C LYS A 95 6.51 6.15 -1.19
N THR A 96 6.40 7.48 -1.20
CA THR A 96 5.09 8.17 -1.21
C THR A 96 4.32 7.86 -2.49
N ILE A 97 4.97 7.85 -3.66
CA ILE A 97 4.33 7.46 -4.92
C ILE A 97 3.79 6.03 -4.82
N TRP A 98 4.62 5.09 -4.33
CA TRP A 98 4.20 3.69 -4.15
C TRP A 98 2.99 3.55 -3.22
N ILE A 99 3.03 4.14 -2.01
CA ILE A 99 1.97 3.95 -1.02
C ILE A 99 0.62 4.53 -1.49
N VAL A 100 0.64 5.66 -2.21
CA VAL A 100 -0.56 6.25 -2.81
C VAL A 100 -1.15 5.33 -3.89
N ILE A 101 -0.30 4.67 -4.69
CA ILE A 101 -0.75 3.67 -5.68
C ILE A 101 -1.32 2.45 -4.95
N ASP A 102 -0.68 1.97 -3.88
CA ASP A 102 -1.13 0.82 -3.09
C ASP A 102 -2.50 1.06 -2.46
N HIS A 103 -2.82 2.29 -2.08
CA HIS A 103 -4.11 2.68 -1.51
C HIS A 103 -5.17 3.08 -2.55
N ALA A 104 -4.82 3.12 -3.82
CA ALA A 104 -5.75 3.53 -4.89
C ALA A 104 -6.72 2.40 -5.29
N SER A 105 -7.62 2.69 -6.24
CA SER A 105 -8.51 1.68 -6.82
C SER A 105 -7.73 0.59 -7.55
N LEU A 106 -8.33 -0.61 -7.66
CA LEU A 106 -7.74 -1.73 -8.40
C LEU A 106 -7.29 -1.31 -9.81
N GLU A 107 -8.10 -0.53 -10.51
CA GLU A 107 -7.76 0.00 -11.84
C GLU A 107 -6.42 0.76 -11.84
N LYS A 108 -6.20 1.62 -10.83
CA LYS A 108 -4.97 2.38 -10.68
C LYS A 108 -3.79 1.52 -10.26
N GLN A 109 -4.02 0.57 -9.38
CA GLN A 109 -3.02 -0.42 -8.97
C GLN A 109 -2.55 -1.23 -10.18
N GLU A 110 -3.47 -1.74 -11.00
CA GLU A 110 -3.15 -2.46 -12.25
C GLU A 110 -2.40 -1.59 -13.25
N GLN A 111 -2.86 -0.34 -13.44
CA GLN A 111 -2.23 0.63 -14.33
C GLN A 111 -0.75 0.86 -13.96
N TYR A 112 -0.46 1.00 -12.67
CA TYR A 112 0.86 1.38 -12.18
C TYR A 112 1.74 0.21 -11.71
N LEU A 113 1.22 -1.00 -11.59
CA LEU A 113 2.01 -2.18 -11.17
C LEU A 113 3.30 -2.38 -11.99
N PRO A 114 3.32 -2.23 -13.34
CA PRO A 114 4.56 -2.31 -14.11
C PRO A 114 5.58 -1.23 -13.73
N LEU A 115 5.12 -0.01 -13.44
CA LEU A 115 5.98 1.09 -13.03
C LEU A 115 6.56 0.85 -11.62
N VAL A 116 5.74 0.37 -10.68
CA VAL A 116 6.19 0.02 -9.33
C VAL A 116 7.21 -1.12 -9.38
N LYS A 117 7.03 -2.11 -10.28
CA LYS A 117 8.04 -3.14 -10.54
C LYS A 117 9.36 -2.54 -11.04
N GLN A 118 9.29 -1.57 -11.96
CA GLN A 118 10.48 -0.87 -12.44
C GLN A 118 11.17 -0.12 -11.29
N MET A 119 10.42 0.64 -10.47
CA MET A 119 10.96 1.35 -9.31
C MET A 119 11.71 0.42 -8.36
N ALA A 120 11.14 -0.75 -8.05
CA ALA A 120 11.78 -1.74 -7.19
C ALA A 120 13.02 -2.36 -7.84
N THR A 121 12.98 -2.64 -9.16
CA THR A 121 14.12 -3.23 -9.89
C THR A 121 15.29 -2.25 -10.02
N GLU A 122 15.00 -0.95 -10.15
CA GLU A 122 15.98 0.14 -10.23
C GLU A 122 16.46 0.62 -8.85
N GLY A 123 15.89 0.08 -7.75
CA GLY A 123 16.30 0.38 -6.38
C GLY A 123 15.79 1.71 -5.84
N TYR A 124 14.73 2.29 -6.43
CA TYR A 124 14.05 3.48 -5.89
C TYR A 124 13.16 3.16 -4.69
N ILE A 125 12.66 1.93 -4.63
CA ILE A 125 11.89 1.35 -3.52
C ILE A 125 12.34 -0.09 -3.28
N GLY A 126 11.89 -0.71 -2.18
CA GLY A 126 12.16 -2.10 -1.88
C GLY A 126 11.40 -3.09 -2.79
N LEU A 127 11.93 -4.29 -2.96
CA LEU A 127 11.22 -5.38 -3.63
C LEU A 127 10.00 -5.88 -2.83
N ASP A 128 10.03 -5.71 -1.51
CA ASP A 128 8.92 -5.99 -0.60
C ASP A 128 7.72 -5.08 -0.88
N GLU A 129 7.93 -3.81 -1.16
CA GLU A 129 6.89 -2.85 -1.53
C GLU A 129 6.20 -3.25 -2.85
N TYR A 130 6.97 -3.68 -3.84
CA TYR A 130 6.40 -4.26 -5.06
C TYR A 130 5.62 -5.56 -4.79
N ALA A 131 6.14 -6.44 -3.94
CA ALA A 131 5.50 -7.71 -3.60
C ALA A 131 4.14 -7.52 -2.91
N ILE A 132 4.04 -6.53 -2.01
CA ILE A 132 2.79 -6.16 -1.34
C ILE A 132 1.75 -5.68 -2.36
N LEU A 133 2.11 -4.76 -3.26
CA LEU A 133 1.20 -4.29 -4.31
C LEU A 133 0.81 -5.41 -5.29
N TYR A 134 1.75 -6.30 -5.65
CA TYR A 134 1.47 -7.44 -6.52
C TYR A 134 0.37 -8.34 -5.92
N ASP A 135 0.49 -8.68 -4.64
CA ASP A 135 -0.50 -9.49 -3.94
C ASP A 135 -1.85 -8.78 -3.82
N ARG A 136 -1.84 -7.46 -3.57
CA ARG A 136 -3.06 -6.64 -3.51
C ARG A 136 -3.82 -6.64 -4.83
N VAL A 137 -3.11 -6.48 -5.94
CA VAL A 137 -3.68 -6.61 -7.30
C VAL A 137 -4.22 -8.02 -7.53
N ALA A 138 -3.45 -9.05 -7.15
CA ALA A 138 -3.90 -10.44 -7.29
C ALA A 138 -5.20 -10.70 -6.51
N MET A 139 -5.28 -10.23 -5.26
CA MET A 139 -6.50 -10.31 -4.44
C MET A 139 -7.67 -9.54 -5.09
N GLY A 140 -7.44 -8.33 -5.58
CA GLY A 140 -8.45 -7.52 -6.27
C GLY A 140 -9.00 -8.18 -7.54
N GLN A 141 -8.17 -8.96 -8.22
CA GLN A 141 -8.52 -9.76 -9.41
C GLN A 141 -9.09 -11.16 -9.07
N ASN A 142 -9.37 -11.46 -7.80
CA ASN A 142 -9.77 -12.79 -7.34
C ASN A 142 -8.77 -13.91 -7.74
N ARG A 143 -7.46 -13.60 -7.68
CA ARG A 143 -6.37 -14.57 -7.89
C ARG A 143 -5.67 -14.87 -6.57
N HIS A 144 -5.04 -16.03 -6.48
CA HIS A 144 -4.17 -16.37 -5.35
C HIS A 144 -3.02 -15.36 -5.25
N GLN A 145 -2.68 -14.98 -4.04
CA GLN A 145 -1.52 -14.16 -3.75
C GLN A 145 -0.23 -15.00 -3.76
N ARG A 146 0.89 -14.35 -4.04
CA ARG A 146 2.18 -15.03 -4.18
C ARG A 146 3.04 -14.96 -2.93
N TYR A 147 2.99 -13.84 -2.22
CA TYR A 147 3.86 -13.55 -1.10
C TYR A 147 3.15 -13.60 0.26
N GLY A 148 1.85 -13.86 0.30
CA GLY A 148 1.08 -13.97 1.52
C GLY A 148 1.02 -12.66 2.30
N SER A 149 0.93 -11.51 1.63
CA SER A 149 0.92 -10.19 2.26
C SER A 149 -0.48 -9.63 2.50
N GLN A 150 -1.52 -10.24 1.94
CA GLN A 150 -2.89 -9.72 2.00
C GLN A 150 -3.78 -10.56 2.91
N LEU A 151 -4.54 -9.84 3.74
CA LEU A 151 -5.58 -10.39 4.58
C LEU A 151 -6.92 -9.72 4.21
N VAL A 152 -8.01 -10.43 4.45
CA VAL A 152 -9.35 -9.88 4.38
C VAL A 152 -9.94 -9.78 5.77
N GLN A 153 -10.61 -8.67 6.03
CA GLN A 153 -11.32 -8.41 7.26
C GLN A 153 -12.80 -8.76 7.09
N PHE A 154 -13.34 -9.41 8.10
CA PHE A 154 -14.77 -9.64 8.26
C PHE A 154 -15.21 -9.06 9.58
N ASP A 155 -16.27 -8.26 9.53
CA ASP A 155 -16.97 -7.77 10.71
C ASP A 155 -18.22 -8.64 10.89
N ASN A 156 -18.21 -9.49 11.91
CA ASN A 156 -19.42 -10.16 12.32
C ASN A 156 -19.95 -9.52 13.62
N ALA A 157 -21.14 -9.92 14.05
CA ALA A 157 -21.81 -9.34 15.23
C ALA A 157 -21.03 -9.52 16.54
N GLU A 158 -20.04 -10.41 16.58
CA GLU A 158 -19.31 -10.77 17.79
C GLU A 158 -17.88 -10.22 17.83
N ALA A 159 -17.16 -10.22 16.69
CA ALA A 159 -15.79 -9.73 16.62
C ALA A 159 -15.31 -9.51 15.18
N MET A 160 -14.29 -8.65 15.02
CA MET A 160 -13.52 -8.53 13.79
C MET A 160 -12.66 -9.79 13.61
N GLN A 161 -12.67 -10.37 12.42
CA GLN A 161 -11.85 -11.51 12.05
C GLN A 161 -10.97 -11.15 10.85
N LEU A 162 -9.73 -11.63 10.87
CA LEU A 162 -8.77 -11.47 9.77
C LEU A 162 -8.47 -12.83 9.17
N TYR A 163 -8.65 -12.99 7.87
CA TYR A 163 -8.31 -14.21 7.15
C TYR A 163 -7.21 -13.92 6.13
N VAL A 164 -6.23 -14.81 6.06
CA VAL A 164 -5.22 -14.78 5.00
C VAL A 164 -5.87 -15.08 3.67
N TRP A 165 -5.65 -14.23 2.67
CA TRP A 165 -6.10 -14.51 1.30
C TRP A 165 -5.38 -15.75 0.74
N PRO A 166 -6.02 -16.62 -0.06
CA PRO A 166 -5.43 -17.87 -0.56
C PRO A 166 -4.09 -17.66 -1.28
N ILE A 167 -3.11 -18.51 -0.95
CA ILE A 167 -1.73 -18.43 -1.41
C ILE A 167 -1.50 -19.40 -2.57
N GLU A 168 -0.72 -18.96 -3.60
CA GLU A 168 -0.43 -19.73 -4.81
C GLU A 168 0.41 -21.00 -4.54
N ASP A 169 1.48 -20.87 -3.77
CA ASP A 169 2.43 -21.95 -3.47
C ASP A 169 2.96 -21.81 -2.03
N VAL A 170 2.30 -22.53 -1.12
CA VAL A 170 2.60 -22.49 0.32
C VAL A 170 3.99 -23.05 0.62
N GLU A 171 4.43 -24.07 -0.13
CA GLU A 171 5.73 -24.73 0.11
C GLU A 171 6.89 -23.78 -0.21
N LYS A 172 6.73 -22.87 -1.17
CA LYS A 172 7.75 -21.89 -1.56
C LYS A 172 7.59 -20.54 -0.88
N LEU A 173 6.54 -20.34 -0.10
CA LEU A 173 6.16 -19.03 0.44
C LEU A 173 7.31 -18.30 1.13
N ASP A 174 7.96 -18.91 2.11
CA ASP A 174 9.03 -18.24 2.86
C ASP A 174 10.28 -17.99 2.01
N SER A 175 10.56 -18.85 1.02
CA SER A 175 11.62 -18.61 0.03
C SER A 175 11.29 -17.41 -0.87
N LEU A 176 10.06 -17.29 -1.34
CA LEU A 176 9.59 -16.16 -2.14
C LEU A 176 9.61 -14.85 -1.33
N ARG A 177 9.17 -14.89 -0.08
CA ARG A 177 9.19 -13.75 0.86
C ARG A 177 10.61 -13.27 1.11
N SER A 178 11.52 -14.19 1.46
CA SER A 178 12.93 -13.88 1.69
C SER A 178 13.60 -13.26 0.46
N ALA A 179 13.29 -13.73 -0.75
CA ALA A 179 13.86 -13.22 -1.99
C ALA A 179 13.50 -11.74 -2.29
N VAL A 180 12.42 -11.23 -1.69
CA VAL A 180 11.98 -9.84 -1.82
C VAL A 180 12.15 -9.02 -0.54
N GLY A 181 12.80 -9.55 0.49
CA GLY A 181 13.06 -8.83 1.75
C GLY A 181 11.93 -8.86 2.76
N LEU A 182 10.87 -9.62 2.53
CA LEU A 182 9.79 -9.81 3.50
C LEU A 182 10.21 -10.76 4.62
N SER A 183 9.75 -10.53 5.85
CA SER A 183 9.89 -11.45 6.98
C SER A 183 9.24 -12.80 6.68
N SER A 184 9.61 -13.87 7.43
CA SER A 184 8.91 -15.16 7.30
C SER A 184 7.40 -14.98 7.49
N PHE A 185 6.62 -15.86 6.86
CA PHE A 185 5.16 -15.77 6.96
C PHE A 185 4.65 -15.89 8.40
N TYR A 186 5.29 -16.75 9.20
CA TYR A 186 5.00 -16.87 10.62
C TYR A 186 5.24 -15.55 11.37
N ASN A 187 6.38 -14.90 11.16
CA ASN A 187 6.67 -13.62 11.80
C ASN A 187 5.68 -12.53 11.36
N TYR A 188 5.33 -12.49 10.08
CA TYR A 188 4.33 -11.55 9.58
C TYR A 188 2.97 -11.70 10.27
N LEU A 189 2.45 -12.92 10.42
CA LEU A 189 1.18 -13.16 11.13
C LEU A 189 1.28 -12.75 12.60
N LYS A 190 2.42 -13.01 13.25
CA LYS A 190 2.68 -12.59 14.62
C LYS A 190 2.73 -11.07 14.76
N ASP A 191 3.38 -10.36 13.83
CA ASP A 191 3.43 -8.89 13.82
C ASP A 191 2.01 -8.30 13.67
N ILE A 192 1.15 -8.90 12.85
CA ILE A 192 -0.27 -8.50 12.73
C ILE A 192 -1.01 -8.72 14.05
N GLU A 193 -0.85 -9.87 14.69
CA GLU A 193 -1.46 -10.17 15.99
C GLU A 193 -1.02 -9.15 17.05
N GLU A 194 0.27 -8.87 17.15
CA GLU A 194 0.83 -7.91 18.12
C GLU A 194 0.32 -6.47 17.86
N THR A 195 0.20 -6.09 16.58
CA THR A 195 -0.23 -4.74 16.19
C THR A 195 -1.73 -4.54 16.34
N MET A 196 -2.53 -5.51 15.83
CA MET A 196 -3.99 -5.38 15.76
C MET A 196 -4.69 -5.95 16.99
N GLY A 197 -4.03 -6.81 17.78
CA GLY A 197 -4.66 -7.56 18.87
C GLY A 197 -5.59 -8.67 18.39
N ILE A 198 -5.49 -9.08 17.12
CA ILE A 198 -6.35 -10.08 16.46
C ILE A 198 -5.47 -11.13 15.83
N VAL A 199 -5.72 -12.40 16.15
CA VAL A 199 -5.01 -13.53 15.55
C VAL A 199 -5.49 -13.74 14.12
N PRO A 200 -4.62 -13.58 13.09
CA PRO A 200 -5.02 -13.86 11.73
C PRO A 200 -5.31 -15.35 11.52
N MET A 201 -6.41 -15.66 10.88
CA MET A 201 -6.79 -17.04 10.55
C MET A 201 -6.16 -17.44 9.22
N TYR A 202 -5.36 -18.50 9.25
CA TYR A 202 -4.80 -19.11 8.04
C TYR A 202 -5.37 -20.52 7.86
N ASP A 203 -6.33 -20.63 6.95
CA ASP A 203 -6.99 -21.88 6.59
C ASP A 203 -6.76 -22.18 5.11
N THR A 204 -5.94 -23.18 4.81
CA THR A 204 -5.58 -23.57 3.44
C THR A 204 -6.72 -24.25 2.68
N THR A 205 -7.83 -24.57 3.34
CA THR A 205 -9.01 -25.18 2.72
C THR A 205 -10.00 -24.15 2.21
N LEU A 206 -9.92 -22.89 2.68
CA LEU A 206 -10.79 -21.81 2.24
C LEU A 206 -10.47 -21.39 0.81
N THR A 207 -11.52 -21.36 0.00
CA THR A 207 -11.43 -20.90 -1.40
C THR A 207 -11.69 -19.40 -1.51
N ILE A 208 -11.26 -18.80 -2.63
CA ILE A 208 -11.54 -17.40 -2.95
C ILE A 208 -13.05 -17.13 -2.99
N GLU A 209 -13.83 -18.08 -3.53
CA GLU A 209 -15.30 -17.97 -3.63
C GLU A 209 -15.94 -17.92 -2.23
N GLU A 210 -15.52 -18.78 -1.32
CA GLU A 210 -16.02 -18.78 0.06
C GLU A 210 -15.69 -17.48 0.78
N LEU A 211 -14.46 -16.98 0.66
CA LEU A 211 -14.07 -15.69 1.23
C LEU A 211 -14.86 -14.52 0.63
N ASN A 212 -15.09 -14.51 -0.68
CA ASN A 212 -15.90 -13.49 -1.33
C ASN A 212 -17.35 -13.53 -0.85
N LYS A 213 -17.93 -14.72 -0.71
CA LYS A 213 -19.26 -14.90 -0.17
C LYS A 213 -19.36 -14.39 1.28
N MET A 214 -18.36 -14.68 2.11
CA MET A 214 -18.29 -14.13 3.48
C MET A 214 -18.23 -12.60 3.49
N ARG A 215 -17.59 -11.96 2.49
CA ARG A 215 -17.53 -10.50 2.33
C ARG A 215 -18.81 -9.88 1.75
N GLY A 216 -19.82 -10.67 1.42
CA GLY A 216 -21.02 -10.19 0.72
C GLY A 216 -20.75 -9.70 -0.71
N LYS A 217 -19.70 -10.20 -1.35
CA LYS A 217 -19.39 -9.98 -2.76
C LYS A 217 -19.85 -11.20 -3.54
N GLU A 218 -21.10 -11.16 -4.02
CA GLU A 218 -21.63 -12.14 -4.99
C GLU A 218 -21.18 -11.83 -6.41
#